data_c64580fc4ef27d68b7423dfda6909c0d
#
_entry.id   c64580fc4ef27d68b7423dfda6909c0d
#
_cell.length_a   1.000
_cell.length_b   1.000
_cell.length_c   1.000
_cell.angle_alpha   90.00
_cell.angle_beta   90.00
_cell.angle_gamma   90.00
#
_symmetry.space_group_name_H-M   'P 1'
#
loop_
_entity.id
_entity.type
_entity.pdbx_description
1 polymer ?
#
loop_
_entity_poly.entity_id
_entity_poly.type
_entity_poly.pdbx_seq_one_letter_code
_entity_poly.pdbx_strand_id
1 'polypeptide(L)'
;MRRREVSSFYFYMLHGLLVAAVLVLVLSLADYPTVSAGQRLTKHSAVIAHRGASGYAPEHTLAAYRSAIDSGADYLEIDLQLTKDGHIIAMHDNTVNRTTDAKGKVGGMTLEEIKQLDAGSWFNKHHPMYARDEFAKQQVPSLHDIFAAFGRETHYILEIKDTEYNPGMEEKLLTLIAQFRLEEYVVIQSFDSKSLKKIHRMNERIVLFQLLWYNTPARISDASLRKIKKYAKGVSPNFPKINAAYVHKVQKSGLRIYPYTVNYQLNMDRALTWGVDGIFTDYPDRFREVLRQNSNFVYLLRHTLARWLNS
;
A
#
# COMPACT_ATOMS: atom_id res chain seq x y z
N MET A 1 -5.50 -9.63 -67.80
CA MET A 1 -4.98 -8.36 -67.25
C MET A 1 -5.76 -7.85 -66.00
N ARG A 2 -7.09 -7.88 -65.94
CA ARG A 2 -7.89 -7.30 -64.83
C ARG A 2 -7.67 -7.89 -63.42
N ARG A 3 -7.27 -9.16 -63.21
CA ARG A 3 -7.14 -9.76 -61.88
C ARG A 3 -5.90 -9.31 -61.09
N ARG A 4 -4.81 -8.86 -61.70
CA ARG A 4 -3.61 -8.37 -61.02
C ARG A 4 -3.77 -6.95 -60.46
N GLU A 5 -4.52 -6.09 -61.11
CA GLU A 5 -4.75 -4.70 -60.69
C GLU A 5 -5.64 -4.64 -59.41
N VAL A 6 -6.65 -5.52 -59.34
CA VAL A 6 -7.54 -5.61 -58.18
C VAL A 6 -6.78 -6.08 -56.92
N SER A 7 -5.84 -7.02 -57.08
CA SER A 7 -5.00 -7.52 -55.96
C SER A 7 -4.09 -6.42 -55.43
N SER A 8 -3.49 -5.61 -56.31
CA SER A 8 -2.61 -4.49 -55.88
C SER A 8 -3.41 -3.39 -55.17
N PHE A 9 -4.62 -3.08 -55.66
CA PHE A 9 -5.50 -2.08 -55.02
C PHE A 9 -5.85 -2.45 -53.57
N TYR A 10 -6.30 -3.72 -53.34
CA TYR A 10 -6.59 -4.20 -51.99
C TYR A 10 -5.35 -4.24 -51.08
N PHE A 11 -4.16 -4.56 -51.62
CA PHE A 11 -2.91 -4.55 -50.90
C PHE A 11 -2.58 -3.14 -50.42
N TYR A 12 -2.62 -2.12 -51.29
CA TYR A 12 -2.35 -0.73 -50.91
C TYR A 12 -3.42 -0.16 -49.96
N MET A 13 -4.69 -0.54 -50.15
CA MET A 13 -5.78 -0.13 -49.26
C MET A 13 -5.60 -0.70 -47.85
N LEU A 14 -5.21 -1.98 -47.72
CA LEU A 14 -4.94 -2.62 -46.41
C LEU A 14 -3.75 -1.97 -45.69
N HIS A 15 -2.66 -1.67 -46.46
CA HIS A 15 -1.50 -0.97 -45.90
C HIS A 15 -1.84 0.46 -45.49
N GLY A 16 -2.65 1.17 -46.25
CA GLY A 16 -3.14 2.50 -45.89
C GLY A 16 -3.98 2.49 -44.63
N LEU A 17 -4.87 1.50 -44.46
CA LEU A 17 -5.67 1.32 -43.25
C LEU A 17 -4.81 0.94 -42.02
N LEU A 18 -3.79 0.10 -42.20
CA LEU A 18 -2.85 -0.25 -41.15
C LEU A 18 -2.04 0.95 -40.68
N VAL A 19 -1.52 1.74 -41.62
CA VAL A 19 -0.78 2.98 -41.32
C VAL A 19 -1.68 4.00 -40.63
N ALA A 20 -2.92 4.17 -41.08
CA ALA A 20 -3.89 5.04 -40.45
C ALA A 20 -4.25 4.58 -39.02
N ALA A 21 -4.44 3.28 -38.81
CA ALA A 21 -4.70 2.70 -37.49
C ALA A 21 -3.49 2.89 -36.54
N VAL A 22 -2.27 2.71 -37.03
CA VAL A 22 -1.05 2.97 -36.27
C VAL A 22 -0.90 4.47 -35.96
N LEU A 23 -1.22 5.35 -36.92
CA LEU A 23 -1.19 6.79 -36.69
C LEU A 23 -2.24 7.25 -35.66
N VAL A 24 -3.46 6.70 -35.73
CA VAL A 24 -4.50 6.98 -34.73
C VAL A 24 -4.08 6.46 -33.35
N LEU A 25 -3.46 5.29 -33.27
CA LEU A 25 -2.91 4.75 -32.04
C LEU A 25 -1.79 5.64 -31.48
N VAL A 26 -0.88 6.10 -32.33
CA VAL A 26 0.22 7.01 -31.95
C VAL A 26 -0.31 8.39 -31.52
N LEU A 27 -1.31 8.92 -32.23
CA LEU A 27 -1.93 10.20 -31.89
C LEU A 27 -2.76 10.10 -30.59
N SER A 28 -3.49 9.01 -30.38
CA SER A 28 -4.21 8.77 -29.13
C SER A 28 -3.27 8.57 -27.93
N LEU A 29 -2.04 8.11 -28.17
CA LEU A 29 -0.97 8.05 -27.16
C LEU A 29 -0.29 9.42 -26.93
N ALA A 30 -0.34 10.34 -27.91
CA ALA A 30 0.23 11.68 -27.82
C ALA A 30 -0.65 12.67 -27.03
N ASP A 31 -1.97 12.47 -26.98
CA ASP A 31 -2.90 13.28 -26.19
C ASP A 31 -2.95 12.90 -24.70
N TYR A 32 -2.26 11.83 -24.27
CA TYR A 32 -2.00 11.64 -22.86
C TYR A 32 -0.94 12.66 -22.42
N PRO A 33 -1.22 13.45 -21.34
CA PRO A 33 -0.27 14.43 -20.86
C PRO A 33 1.09 13.75 -20.65
N THR A 34 2.06 14.15 -21.46
CA THR A 34 3.44 13.64 -21.42
C THR A 34 4.12 14.09 -20.12
N VAL A 35 3.76 13.48 -19.03
CA VAL A 35 4.74 13.27 -17.96
C VAL A 35 5.69 12.23 -18.51
N SER A 36 6.95 12.63 -18.75
CA SER A 36 7.90 11.83 -19.52
C SER A 36 7.81 10.36 -19.08
N ALA A 37 7.46 9.46 -19.98
CA ALA A 37 7.33 8.03 -19.72
C ALA A 37 8.63 7.48 -19.06
N GLY A 38 9.78 8.09 -19.34
CA GLY A 38 11.06 7.76 -18.72
C GLY A 38 11.16 8.06 -17.23
N GLN A 39 10.49 9.09 -16.70
CA GLN A 39 10.51 9.40 -15.26
C GLN A 39 9.49 8.58 -14.47
N ARG A 40 8.36 8.16 -15.09
CA ARG A 40 7.39 7.27 -14.45
C ARG A 40 7.88 5.83 -14.31
N LEU A 41 8.69 5.36 -15.24
CA LEU A 41 9.14 3.97 -15.33
C LEU A 41 10.34 3.62 -14.44
N THR A 42 10.93 4.61 -13.76
CA THR A 42 12.04 4.41 -12.79
C THR A 42 11.60 4.65 -11.34
N LYS A 43 10.37 5.12 -11.11
CA LYS A 43 9.85 5.34 -9.76
C LYS A 43 9.39 4.00 -9.19
N HIS A 44 10.12 3.50 -8.21
CA HIS A 44 9.75 2.30 -7.47
C HIS A 44 8.46 2.58 -6.67
N SER A 45 7.34 1.92 -7.04
CA SER A 45 6.11 1.94 -6.24
C SER A 45 6.26 1.00 -5.06
N ALA A 46 6.03 1.49 -3.85
CA ALA A 46 6.22 0.75 -2.62
C ALA A 46 5.19 -0.39 -2.46
N VAL A 47 5.65 -1.55 -2.04
CA VAL A 47 4.83 -2.69 -1.65
C VAL A 47 4.60 -2.62 -0.15
N ILE A 48 3.37 -2.30 0.26
CA ILE A 48 3.00 -2.17 1.68
C ILE A 48 2.13 -3.36 2.05
N ALA A 49 2.67 -4.23 2.91
CA ALA A 49 1.98 -5.44 3.36
C ALA A 49 0.95 -5.07 4.44
N HIS A 50 -0.32 -5.01 4.05
CA HIS A 50 -1.46 -4.63 4.89
C HIS A 50 -1.70 -5.67 5.98
N ARG A 51 -1.37 -5.34 7.24
CA ARG A 51 -1.38 -6.25 8.40
C ARG A 51 -0.45 -7.47 8.24
N GLY A 52 0.65 -7.28 7.50
CA GLY A 52 1.51 -8.37 7.03
C GLY A 52 1.03 -8.98 5.71
N ALA A 53 1.45 -10.20 5.38
CA ALA A 53 0.94 -10.95 4.24
C ALA A 53 -0.42 -11.59 4.60
N SER A 54 -1.40 -10.77 4.98
CA SER A 54 -2.68 -11.17 5.59
C SER A 54 -3.59 -12.00 4.67
N GLY A 55 -3.32 -12.02 3.37
CA GLY A 55 -3.96 -12.93 2.43
C GLY A 55 -3.48 -14.39 2.54
N TYR A 56 -2.36 -14.64 3.23
CA TYR A 56 -1.72 -15.95 3.34
C TYR A 56 -1.45 -16.40 4.79
N ALA A 57 -1.51 -15.49 5.76
CA ALA A 57 -1.21 -15.75 7.16
C ALA A 57 -2.13 -14.91 8.07
N PRO A 58 -2.32 -15.30 9.35
CA PRO A 58 -3.18 -14.56 10.27
C PRO A 58 -2.72 -13.10 10.41
N GLU A 59 -3.61 -12.14 10.11
CA GLU A 59 -3.30 -10.71 10.18
C GLU A 59 -2.69 -10.32 11.53
N HIS A 60 -1.75 -9.39 11.52
CA HIS A 60 -1.10 -8.83 12.71
C HIS A 60 -0.39 -9.86 13.61
N THR A 61 0.07 -10.98 13.06
CA THR A 61 0.95 -11.92 13.76
C THR A 61 2.40 -11.80 13.29
N LEU A 62 3.36 -12.25 14.08
CA LEU A 62 4.76 -12.30 13.65
C LEU A 62 4.96 -13.20 12.42
N ALA A 63 4.14 -14.24 12.28
CA ALA A 63 4.13 -15.12 11.09
C ALA A 63 3.72 -14.36 9.83
N ALA A 64 2.66 -13.51 9.90
CA ALA A 64 2.22 -12.69 8.77
C ALA A 64 3.27 -11.65 8.38
N TYR A 65 3.94 -11.05 9.35
CA TYR A 65 5.00 -10.06 9.11
C TYR A 65 6.24 -10.70 8.49
N ARG A 66 6.69 -11.86 9.00
CA ARG A 66 7.80 -12.61 8.39
C ARG A 66 7.47 -12.99 6.95
N SER A 67 6.28 -13.56 6.71
CA SER A 67 5.82 -13.90 5.36
C SER A 67 5.80 -12.68 4.41
N ALA A 68 5.46 -11.49 4.93
CA ALA A 68 5.48 -10.26 4.13
C ALA A 68 6.91 -9.84 3.76
N ILE A 69 7.86 -9.91 4.69
CA ILE A 69 9.29 -9.60 4.44
C ILE A 69 9.84 -10.58 3.40
N ASP A 70 9.59 -11.87 3.56
CA ASP A 70 10.05 -12.93 2.65
C ASP A 70 9.43 -12.78 1.25
N SER A 71 8.23 -12.21 1.16
CA SER A 71 7.55 -11.84 -0.09
C SER A 71 8.08 -10.55 -0.72
N GLY A 72 9.05 -9.89 -0.09
CA GLY A 72 9.70 -8.68 -0.56
C GLY A 72 8.87 -7.41 -0.35
N ALA A 73 8.04 -7.32 0.69
CA ALA A 73 7.39 -6.09 1.07
C ALA A 73 8.42 -5.01 1.46
N ASP A 74 8.17 -3.76 1.07
CA ASP A 74 9.00 -2.62 1.45
C ASP A 74 8.62 -2.10 2.85
N TYR A 75 7.34 -2.26 3.22
CA TYR A 75 6.79 -1.83 4.51
C TYR A 75 5.87 -2.90 5.08
N LEU A 76 5.96 -3.09 6.40
CA LEU A 76 4.91 -3.76 7.18
C LEU A 76 3.90 -2.70 7.64
N GLU A 77 2.64 -2.89 7.35
CA GLU A 77 1.60 -2.05 7.93
C GLU A 77 1.03 -2.69 9.20
N ILE A 78 0.81 -1.85 10.23
CA ILE A 78 0.46 -2.26 11.57
C ILE A 78 -0.59 -1.32 12.16
N ASP A 79 -1.76 -1.84 12.46
CA ASP A 79 -2.83 -1.15 13.20
C ASP A 79 -2.54 -1.20 14.71
N LEU A 80 -2.59 -0.06 15.38
CA LEU A 80 -2.18 0.08 16.77
C LEU A 80 -3.37 0.32 17.71
N GLN A 81 -3.42 -0.46 18.79
CA GLN A 81 -4.38 -0.30 19.89
C GLN A 81 -3.65 -0.27 21.23
N LEU A 82 -4.23 0.34 22.27
CA LEU A 82 -3.72 0.32 23.63
C LEU A 82 -4.44 -0.73 24.49
N THR A 83 -3.68 -1.52 25.19
CA THR A 83 -4.18 -2.39 26.27
C THR A 83 -4.60 -1.58 27.50
N LYS A 84 -5.32 -2.21 28.44
CA LYS A 84 -5.72 -1.62 29.73
C LYS A 84 -4.55 -1.05 30.53
N ASP A 85 -3.42 -1.72 30.51
CA ASP A 85 -2.17 -1.34 31.19
C ASP A 85 -1.24 -0.49 30.31
N GLY A 86 -1.74 -0.05 29.12
CA GLY A 86 -1.13 0.96 28.26
C GLY A 86 0.02 0.50 27.39
N HIS A 87 0.10 -0.79 27.09
CA HIS A 87 1.00 -1.32 26.06
C HIS A 87 0.39 -1.16 24.68
N ILE A 88 1.24 -0.92 23.66
CA ILE A 88 0.83 -0.85 22.26
C ILE A 88 0.86 -2.26 21.67
N ILE A 89 -0.26 -2.71 21.09
CA ILE A 89 -0.38 -3.99 20.41
C ILE A 89 -0.78 -3.81 18.95
N ALA A 90 -0.55 -4.85 18.14
CA ALA A 90 -1.02 -4.91 16.75
C ALA A 90 -2.44 -5.52 16.70
N MET A 91 -3.45 -4.70 16.43
CA MET A 91 -4.85 -5.14 16.33
C MET A 91 -5.65 -4.10 15.52
N HIS A 92 -6.42 -4.58 14.53
CA HIS A 92 -7.26 -3.69 13.72
C HIS A 92 -8.49 -3.20 14.49
N ASP A 93 -9.23 -4.14 15.06
CA ASP A 93 -10.49 -3.85 15.75
C ASP A 93 -10.22 -3.39 17.20
N ASN A 94 -11.11 -2.62 17.78
CA ASN A 94 -11.03 -2.27 19.20
C ASN A 94 -11.46 -3.41 20.13
N THR A 95 -11.76 -4.59 19.56
CA THR A 95 -12.11 -5.84 20.27
C THR A 95 -11.26 -6.99 19.74
N VAL A 96 -11.02 -7.99 20.57
CA VAL A 96 -10.28 -9.20 20.19
C VAL A 96 -11.13 -10.24 19.44
N ASN A 97 -12.43 -9.99 19.24
CA ASN A 97 -13.43 -10.97 18.87
C ASN A 97 -13.24 -11.65 17.52
N ARG A 98 -12.73 -10.93 16.52
CA ARG A 98 -12.66 -11.41 15.13
C ARG A 98 -11.45 -12.28 14.87
N THR A 99 -10.33 -11.92 15.47
CA THR A 99 -9.01 -12.50 15.16
C THR A 99 -8.41 -13.27 16.33
N THR A 100 -9.19 -13.54 17.38
CA THR A 100 -8.77 -14.41 18.49
C THR A 100 -9.88 -15.37 18.91
N ASP A 101 -9.54 -16.27 19.81
CA ASP A 101 -10.45 -17.24 20.43
C ASP A 101 -11.26 -16.66 21.61
N ALA A 102 -11.09 -15.37 21.93
CA ALA A 102 -11.77 -14.68 23.05
C ALA A 102 -12.73 -13.58 22.57
N LYS A 103 -13.42 -12.96 23.53
CA LYS A 103 -14.30 -11.81 23.33
C LYS A 103 -13.99 -10.73 24.35
N GLY A 104 -14.00 -9.48 23.92
CA GLY A 104 -13.79 -8.33 24.79
C GLY A 104 -13.16 -7.15 24.08
N LYS A 105 -13.12 -6.00 24.78
CA LYS A 105 -12.43 -4.80 24.29
C LYS A 105 -10.94 -4.88 24.58
N VAL A 106 -10.11 -4.48 23.66
CA VAL A 106 -8.64 -4.41 23.82
C VAL A 106 -8.27 -3.54 25.03
N GLY A 107 -8.83 -2.34 25.14
CA GLY A 107 -8.59 -1.44 26.29
C GLY A 107 -9.18 -1.93 27.64
N GLY A 108 -9.85 -3.07 27.68
CA GLY A 108 -10.31 -3.72 28.90
C GLY A 108 -9.41 -4.85 29.40
N MET A 109 -8.40 -5.25 28.60
CA MET A 109 -7.50 -6.38 28.87
C MET A 109 -6.05 -5.89 29.03
N THR A 110 -5.30 -6.52 29.92
CA THR A 110 -3.85 -6.28 30.06
C THR A 110 -3.09 -6.95 28.92
N LEU A 111 -1.83 -6.56 28.71
CA LEU A 111 -0.96 -7.22 27.73
C LEU A 111 -0.80 -8.71 28.02
N GLU A 112 -0.66 -9.08 29.30
CA GLU A 112 -0.53 -10.48 29.71
C GLU A 112 -1.76 -11.31 29.32
N GLU A 113 -2.97 -10.80 29.59
CA GLU A 113 -4.22 -11.43 29.18
C GLU A 113 -4.33 -11.57 27.67
N ILE A 114 -3.97 -10.53 26.89
CA ILE A 114 -4.02 -10.56 25.43
C ILE A 114 -3.01 -11.56 24.86
N LYS A 115 -1.83 -11.69 25.44
CA LYS A 115 -0.81 -12.65 24.98
C LYS A 115 -1.19 -14.12 25.19
N GLN A 116 -2.19 -14.42 26.02
CA GLN A 116 -2.71 -15.78 26.17
C GLN A 116 -3.71 -16.19 25.07
N LEU A 117 -4.16 -15.22 24.25
CA LEU A 117 -5.15 -15.47 23.21
C LEU A 117 -4.52 -16.14 21.99
N ASP A 118 -5.28 -17.05 21.37
CA ASP A 118 -4.94 -17.64 20.08
C ASP A 118 -5.37 -16.70 18.94
N ALA A 119 -4.41 -16.03 18.34
CA ALA A 119 -4.62 -15.10 17.22
C ALA A 119 -4.43 -15.76 15.84
N GLY A 120 -4.27 -17.07 15.76
CA GLY A 120 -3.94 -17.74 14.50
C GLY A 120 -4.94 -18.80 14.04
N SER A 121 -5.50 -19.59 14.96
CA SER A 121 -6.39 -20.73 14.61
C SER A 121 -7.64 -20.30 13.83
N TRP A 122 -8.15 -19.06 14.06
CA TRP A 122 -9.25 -18.51 13.27
C TRP A 122 -8.94 -18.45 11.78
N PHE A 123 -7.68 -18.12 11.42
CA PHE A 123 -7.25 -18.04 10.03
C PHE A 123 -7.27 -19.40 9.36
N ASN A 124 -6.72 -20.43 9.99
CA ASN A 124 -6.76 -21.80 9.50
C ASN A 124 -8.17 -22.28 9.21
N LYS A 125 -9.13 -21.92 10.07
CA LYS A 125 -10.53 -22.28 9.92
C LYS A 125 -11.20 -21.58 8.72
N HIS A 126 -10.88 -20.29 8.49
CA HIS A 126 -11.53 -19.49 7.44
C HIS A 126 -10.78 -19.54 6.09
N HIS A 127 -9.51 -19.93 6.12
CA HIS A 127 -8.63 -20.00 4.93
C HIS A 127 -7.97 -21.38 4.80
N PRO A 128 -8.73 -22.47 4.64
CA PRO A 128 -8.20 -23.83 4.69
C PRO A 128 -7.12 -24.13 3.63
N MET A 129 -7.14 -23.40 2.49
CA MET A 129 -6.11 -23.52 1.44
C MET A 129 -4.73 -23.00 1.88
N TYR A 130 -4.68 -22.14 2.88
CA TYR A 130 -3.46 -21.52 3.42
C TYR A 130 -3.20 -21.93 4.86
N ALA A 131 -4.02 -22.85 5.41
CA ALA A 131 -3.89 -23.32 6.77
C ALA A 131 -2.54 -24.00 6.99
N ARG A 132 -1.89 -23.68 8.12
CA ARG A 132 -0.63 -24.27 8.56
C ARG A 132 -0.67 -24.52 10.06
N ASP A 133 -0.02 -25.60 10.51
CA ASP A 133 0.05 -25.92 11.95
C ASP A 133 0.76 -24.82 12.73
N GLU A 134 1.75 -24.17 12.15
CA GLU A 134 2.49 -23.04 12.75
C GLU A 134 1.64 -21.78 13.00
N PHE A 135 0.49 -21.67 12.34
CA PHE A 135 -0.43 -20.56 12.59
C PHE A 135 -1.31 -20.79 13.83
N ALA A 136 -1.53 -22.04 14.21
CA ALA A 136 -2.24 -22.35 15.45
C ALA A 136 -1.49 -21.73 16.64
N LYS A 137 -2.24 -21.09 17.55
CA LYS A 137 -1.71 -20.44 18.76
C LYS A 137 -0.70 -19.32 18.51
N GLN A 138 -0.72 -18.67 17.33
CA GLN A 138 -0.03 -17.40 17.17
C GLN A 138 -0.58 -16.40 18.20
N GLN A 139 0.31 -15.65 18.83
CA GLN A 139 -0.07 -14.63 19.81
C GLN A 139 -0.33 -13.28 19.12
N VAL A 140 -1.11 -12.42 19.78
CA VAL A 140 -1.19 -11.00 19.43
C VAL A 140 0.13 -10.34 19.86
N PRO A 141 0.95 -9.82 18.93
CA PRO A 141 2.23 -9.21 19.31
C PRO A 141 2.01 -7.78 19.82
N SER A 142 2.82 -7.40 20.82
CA SER A 142 3.01 -5.98 21.11
C SER A 142 3.90 -5.33 20.04
N LEU A 143 3.81 -4.00 19.91
CA LEU A 143 4.71 -3.27 18.99
C LEU A 143 6.18 -3.43 19.41
N HIS A 144 6.43 -3.59 20.73
CA HIS A 144 7.75 -3.93 21.25
C HIS A 144 8.24 -5.26 20.68
N ASP A 145 7.41 -6.31 20.68
CA ASP A 145 7.78 -7.62 20.15
C ASP A 145 8.08 -7.55 18.64
N ILE A 146 7.30 -6.78 17.89
CA ILE A 146 7.50 -6.58 16.45
C ILE A 146 8.84 -5.87 16.20
N PHE A 147 9.13 -4.79 16.91
CA PHE A 147 10.39 -4.07 16.77
C PHE A 147 11.60 -4.88 17.23
N ALA A 148 11.43 -5.71 18.28
CA ALA A 148 12.47 -6.64 18.72
C ALA A 148 12.74 -7.75 17.71
N ALA A 149 11.70 -8.25 17.03
CA ALA A 149 11.82 -9.33 16.04
C ALA A 149 12.43 -8.89 14.72
N PHE A 150 12.09 -7.69 14.24
CA PHE A 150 12.42 -7.25 12.87
C PHE A 150 13.34 -6.00 12.82
N GLY A 151 13.37 -5.17 13.86
CA GLY A 151 14.28 -4.04 13.97
C GLY A 151 14.36 -3.19 12.71
N ARG A 152 15.55 -3.11 12.11
CA ARG A 152 15.83 -2.37 10.87
C ARG A 152 15.82 -3.24 9.60
N GLU A 153 15.37 -4.48 9.70
CA GLU A 153 15.26 -5.39 8.55
C GLU A 153 14.21 -4.90 7.55
N THR A 154 13.21 -4.14 8.01
CA THR A 154 12.10 -3.61 7.22
C THR A 154 11.73 -2.20 7.64
N HIS A 155 10.85 -1.56 6.88
CA HIS A 155 10.19 -0.31 7.28
C HIS A 155 8.76 -0.59 7.76
N TYR A 156 8.19 0.37 8.47
CA TYR A 156 6.87 0.21 9.09
C TYR A 156 5.95 1.37 8.72
N ILE A 157 4.69 1.06 8.47
CA ILE A 157 3.60 2.04 8.45
C ILE A 157 2.70 1.74 9.65
N LEU A 158 2.64 2.66 10.59
CA LEU A 158 1.97 2.49 11.88
C LEU A 158 0.68 3.30 11.87
N GLU A 159 -0.48 2.63 11.89
CA GLU A 159 -1.77 3.31 11.96
C GLU A 159 -2.20 3.51 13.42
N ILE A 160 -2.36 4.77 13.82
CA ILE A 160 -3.05 5.09 15.07
C ILE A 160 -4.56 5.00 14.81
N LYS A 161 -5.16 3.97 15.41
CA LYS A 161 -6.61 3.75 15.37
C LYS A 161 -7.29 4.67 16.39
N ASP A 162 -8.57 4.82 16.26
CA ASP A 162 -9.53 5.53 17.13
C ASP A 162 -8.92 6.19 18.38
N THR A 163 -8.49 7.45 18.27
CA THR A 163 -7.77 8.16 19.34
C THR A 163 -8.62 8.32 20.62
N GLU A 164 -9.94 8.22 20.52
CA GLU A 164 -10.86 8.23 21.68
C GLU A 164 -10.68 7.00 22.57
N TYR A 165 -10.35 5.84 21.98
CA TYR A 165 -10.12 4.59 22.73
C TYR A 165 -8.65 4.38 23.12
N ASN A 166 -7.75 5.20 22.56
CA ASN A 166 -6.30 5.04 22.72
C ASN A 166 -5.64 6.34 23.26
N PRO A 167 -6.03 6.84 24.43
CA PRO A 167 -5.50 8.11 24.96
C PRO A 167 -4.00 8.00 25.28
N GLY A 168 -3.20 8.98 24.82
CA GLY A 168 -1.75 9.00 25.02
C GLY A 168 -0.96 8.08 24.11
N MET A 169 -1.59 7.55 23.06
CA MET A 169 -0.92 6.71 22.05
C MET A 169 0.27 7.41 21.43
N GLU A 170 0.15 8.68 21.08
CA GLU A 170 1.18 9.43 20.35
C GLU A 170 2.50 9.51 21.14
N GLU A 171 2.43 9.84 22.44
CA GLU A 171 3.60 9.92 23.31
C GLU A 171 4.26 8.55 23.48
N LYS A 172 3.46 7.52 23.76
CA LYS A 172 3.95 6.15 23.94
C LYS A 172 4.60 5.62 22.64
N LEU A 173 3.97 5.88 21.50
CA LEU A 173 4.48 5.46 20.20
C LEU A 173 5.82 6.11 19.89
N LEU A 174 5.94 7.43 20.04
CA LEU A 174 7.19 8.14 19.80
C LEU A 174 8.31 7.71 20.78
N THR A 175 7.96 7.43 22.04
CA THR A 175 8.91 6.89 23.01
C THR A 175 9.45 5.53 22.58
N LEU A 176 8.57 4.62 22.14
CA LEU A 176 8.97 3.28 21.70
C LEU A 176 9.81 3.34 20.42
N ILE A 177 9.43 4.17 19.43
CA ILE A 177 10.21 4.40 18.21
C ILE A 177 11.64 4.88 18.55
N ALA A 178 11.77 5.83 19.47
CA ALA A 178 13.07 6.36 19.91
C ALA A 178 13.90 5.30 20.65
N GLN A 179 13.27 4.48 21.51
CA GLN A 179 13.93 3.38 22.22
C GLN A 179 14.61 2.39 21.26
N PHE A 180 13.93 2.06 20.14
CA PHE A 180 14.47 1.17 19.11
C PHE A 180 15.28 1.90 18.02
N ARG A 181 15.39 3.24 18.08
CA ARG A 181 16.06 4.10 17.07
C ARG A 181 15.54 3.85 15.65
N LEU A 182 14.22 3.85 15.50
CA LEU A 182 13.51 3.54 14.26
C LEU A 182 12.87 4.76 13.60
N GLU A 183 13.26 6.00 13.96
CA GLU A 183 12.65 7.23 13.44
C GLU A 183 12.66 7.32 11.91
N GLU A 184 13.71 6.81 11.27
CA GLU A 184 13.88 6.82 9.82
C GLU A 184 13.22 5.61 9.13
N TYR A 185 12.78 4.62 9.91
CA TYR A 185 12.17 3.38 9.43
C TYR A 185 10.64 3.37 9.55
N VAL A 186 10.05 4.43 10.12
CA VAL A 186 8.61 4.50 10.37
C VAL A 186 7.93 5.59 9.57
N VAL A 187 6.74 5.28 9.13
CA VAL A 187 5.70 6.22 8.69
C VAL A 187 4.54 6.07 9.65
N ILE A 188 3.97 7.16 10.16
CA ILE A 188 2.77 7.10 10.99
C ILE A 188 1.58 7.60 10.16
N GLN A 189 0.46 6.90 10.24
CA GLN A 189 -0.78 7.27 9.59
C GLN A 189 -1.96 7.26 10.55
N SER A 190 -2.99 8.04 10.27
CA SER A 190 -4.25 8.04 10.99
C SER A 190 -5.34 8.74 10.19
N PHE A 191 -6.61 8.40 10.46
CA PHE A 191 -7.75 9.19 10.04
C PHE A 191 -7.88 10.49 10.84
N ASP A 192 -7.41 10.51 12.10
CA ASP A 192 -7.45 11.70 12.94
C ASP A 192 -6.30 12.67 12.65
N SER A 193 -6.63 13.75 11.94
CA SER A 193 -5.66 14.81 11.66
C SER A 193 -5.17 15.57 12.91
N LYS A 194 -5.88 15.49 14.06
CA LYS A 194 -5.43 16.12 15.31
C LYS A 194 -4.27 15.36 15.89
N SER A 195 -4.37 14.00 15.90
CA SER A 195 -3.30 13.10 16.32
C SER A 195 -2.05 13.31 15.46
N LEU A 196 -2.17 13.29 14.12
CA LEU A 196 -1.03 13.53 13.23
C LEU A 196 -0.37 14.89 13.46
N LYS A 197 -1.15 15.96 13.66
CA LYS A 197 -0.59 17.28 13.96
C LYS A 197 0.08 17.34 15.33
N LYS A 198 -0.40 16.56 16.31
CA LYS A 198 0.24 16.42 17.62
C LYS A 198 1.60 15.76 17.46
N ILE A 199 1.70 14.64 16.75
CA ILE A 199 2.96 13.97 16.43
C ILE A 199 3.92 14.91 15.69
N HIS A 200 3.45 15.61 14.67
CA HIS A 200 4.27 16.57 13.91
C HIS A 200 4.91 17.63 14.80
N ARG A 201 4.15 18.19 15.77
CA ARG A 201 4.70 19.15 16.74
C ARG A 201 5.72 18.55 17.71
N MET A 202 5.55 17.25 18.06
CA MET A 202 6.46 16.55 18.98
C MET A 202 7.74 16.10 18.30
N ASN A 203 7.65 15.68 17.02
CA ASN A 203 8.79 15.24 16.23
C ASN A 203 8.53 15.44 14.72
N GLU A 204 9.04 16.54 14.16
CA GLU A 204 8.87 16.90 12.74
C GLU A 204 9.61 15.95 11.78
N ARG A 205 10.56 15.13 12.26
CA ARG A 205 11.32 14.18 11.43
C ARG A 205 10.49 12.96 11.06
N ILE A 206 9.48 12.61 11.83
CA ILE A 206 8.60 11.47 11.55
C ILE A 206 7.76 11.75 10.30
N VAL A 207 7.82 10.83 9.35
CA VAL A 207 7.01 10.92 8.13
C VAL A 207 5.56 10.57 8.46
N LEU A 208 4.62 11.45 8.09
CA LEU A 208 3.20 11.27 8.37
C LEU A 208 2.38 11.15 7.08
N PHE A 209 1.36 10.30 7.10
CA PHE A 209 0.37 10.14 6.04
C PHE A 209 -1.04 10.33 6.61
N GLN A 210 -1.88 11.09 5.88
CA GLN A 210 -3.29 11.27 6.23
C GLN A 210 -4.13 10.18 5.56
N LEU A 211 -4.78 9.32 6.35
CA LEU A 211 -5.80 8.38 5.86
C LEU A 211 -7.07 9.15 5.47
N LEU A 212 -7.64 8.76 4.34
CA LEU A 212 -8.85 9.36 3.79
C LEU A 212 -9.84 8.26 3.40
N TRP A 213 -11.10 8.43 3.83
CA TRP A 213 -12.19 7.55 3.44
C TRP A 213 -13.25 8.30 2.63
N TYR A 214 -13.64 7.73 1.51
CA TYR A 214 -14.68 8.26 0.64
C TYR A 214 -15.80 7.24 0.44
N ASN A 215 -17.05 7.64 0.66
CA ASN A 215 -18.23 6.81 0.36
C ASN A 215 -18.66 6.95 -1.11
N THR A 216 -18.38 8.10 -1.73
CA THR A 216 -18.65 8.44 -3.13
C THR A 216 -17.33 8.61 -3.89
N PRO A 217 -17.35 8.77 -5.25
CA PRO A 217 -16.14 9.07 -6.01
C PRO A 217 -15.33 10.21 -5.39
N ALA A 218 -14.05 9.95 -5.12
CA ALA A 218 -13.19 10.81 -4.34
C ALA A 218 -12.98 12.17 -5.01
N ARG A 219 -13.12 13.23 -4.22
CA ARG A 219 -12.77 14.61 -4.61
C ARG A 219 -11.99 15.25 -3.46
N ILE A 220 -10.89 15.90 -3.79
CA ILE A 220 -10.09 16.63 -2.81
C ILE A 220 -9.81 18.04 -3.33
N SER A 221 -10.01 19.04 -2.49
CA SER A 221 -9.74 20.43 -2.86
C SER A 221 -8.27 20.79 -2.70
N ASP A 222 -7.78 21.76 -3.46
CA ASP A 222 -6.41 22.28 -3.30
C ASP A 222 -6.19 22.87 -1.91
N ALA A 223 -7.23 23.45 -1.31
CA ALA A 223 -7.19 23.95 0.06
C ALA A 223 -6.96 22.80 1.06
N SER A 224 -7.62 21.63 0.88
CA SER A 224 -7.41 20.45 1.71
C SER A 224 -6.00 19.90 1.55
N LEU A 225 -5.51 19.79 0.30
CA LEU A 225 -4.14 19.34 0.03
C LEU A 225 -3.10 20.26 0.67
N ARG A 226 -3.27 21.59 0.55
CA ARG A 226 -2.39 22.56 1.24
C ARG A 226 -2.43 22.43 2.77
N LYS A 227 -3.60 22.14 3.36
CA LYS A 227 -3.72 21.89 4.82
C LYS A 227 -2.97 20.62 5.24
N ILE A 228 -3.14 19.51 4.51
CA ILE A 228 -2.48 18.24 4.78
C ILE A 228 -0.96 18.39 4.66
N LYS A 229 -0.47 19.03 3.61
CA LYS A 229 0.96 19.25 3.36
C LYS A 229 1.72 19.97 4.48
N LYS A 230 1.00 20.69 5.36
CA LYS A 230 1.62 21.36 6.52
C LYS A 230 2.17 20.39 7.57
N TYR A 231 1.66 19.15 7.64
CA TYR A 231 2.05 18.16 8.63
C TYR A 231 2.32 16.77 8.06
N ALA A 232 1.85 16.45 6.85
CA ALA A 232 2.00 15.13 6.26
C ALA A 232 2.75 15.20 4.91
N LYS A 233 3.42 14.10 4.56
CA LYS A 233 4.13 13.91 3.30
C LYS A 233 3.32 13.15 2.26
N GLY A 234 2.16 12.60 2.64
CA GLY A 234 1.30 11.86 1.74
C GLY A 234 -0.10 11.64 2.28
N VAL A 235 -0.92 11.00 1.44
CA VAL A 235 -2.28 10.57 1.76
C VAL A 235 -2.49 9.11 1.38
N SER A 236 -3.35 8.43 2.14
CA SER A 236 -3.76 7.05 1.87
C SER A 236 -5.29 7.00 1.74
N PRO A 237 -5.84 7.08 0.50
CA PRO A 237 -7.27 6.97 0.24
C PRO A 237 -7.70 5.53 -0.03
N ASN A 238 -8.99 5.21 0.17
CA ASN A 238 -9.56 3.95 -0.26
C ASN A 238 -9.61 3.83 -1.79
N PHE A 239 -8.93 2.82 -2.33
CA PHE A 239 -8.68 2.61 -3.76
C PHE A 239 -9.95 2.63 -4.64
N PRO A 240 -11.08 1.96 -4.28
CA PRO A 240 -12.24 1.89 -5.15
C PRO A 240 -12.90 3.24 -5.47
N LYS A 241 -12.52 4.29 -4.77
CA LYS A 241 -13.14 5.62 -4.90
C LYS A 241 -12.27 6.64 -5.64
N ILE A 242 -11.01 6.33 -5.90
CA ILE A 242 -10.09 7.21 -6.62
C ILE A 242 -9.96 6.83 -8.10
N ASN A 243 -9.33 7.72 -8.87
CA ASN A 243 -9.00 7.52 -10.28
C ASN A 243 -7.67 8.22 -10.63
N ALA A 244 -7.22 8.08 -11.88
CA ALA A 244 -5.98 8.70 -12.36
C ALA A 244 -5.92 10.23 -12.11
N ALA A 245 -7.03 10.94 -12.34
CA ALA A 245 -7.08 12.39 -12.14
C ALA A 245 -6.89 12.77 -10.66
N TYR A 246 -7.47 11.98 -9.73
CA TYR A 246 -7.25 12.15 -8.30
C TYR A 246 -5.78 11.95 -7.92
N VAL A 247 -5.16 10.84 -8.39
CA VAL A 247 -3.75 10.53 -8.15
C VAL A 247 -2.86 11.66 -8.65
N HIS A 248 -3.05 12.10 -9.89
CA HIS A 248 -2.28 13.19 -10.48
C HIS A 248 -2.44 14.50 -9.70
N LYS A 249 -3.66 14.83 -9.25
CA LYS A 249 -3.93 16.04 -8.46
C LYS A 249 -3.18 16.02 -7.13
N VAL A 250 -3.18 14.89 -6.42
CA VAL A 250 -2.44 14.72 -5.16
C VAL A 250 -0.94 14.91 -5.40
N GLN A 251 -0.37 14.21 -6.39
CA GLN A 251 1.06 14.28 -6.71
C GLN A 251 1.50 15.67 -7.18
N LYS A 252 0.65 16.37 -7.97
CA LYS A 252 0.92 17.76 -8.38
C LYS A 252 1.03 18.72 -7.18
N SER A 253 0.35 18.42 -6.07
CA SER A 253 0.50 19.18 -4.82
C SER A 253 1.82 18.90 -4.07
N GLY A 254 2.59 17.90 -4.49
CA GLY A 254 3.82 17.46 -3.87
C GLY A 254 3.60 16.46 -2.72
N LEU A 255 2.42 15.84 -2.62
CA LEU A 255 2.12 14.76 -1.68
C LEU A 255 2.28 13.40 -2.38
N ARG A 256 2.75 12.39 -1.62
CA ARG A 256 2.72 10.98 -2.04
C ARG A 256 1.31 10.41 -1.88
N ILE A 257 1.03 9.32 -2.59
CA ILE A 257 -0.27 8.64 -2.50
C ILE A 257 -0.09 7.12 -2.41
N TYR A 258 -0.60 6.53 -1.31
CA TYR A 258 -0.63 5.09 -1.05
C TYR A 258 -2.08 4.64 -0.85
N PRO A 259 -2.79 4.20 -1.91
CA PRO A 259 -4.17 3.74 -1.77
C PRO A 259 -4.27 2.36 -1.10
N TYR A 260 -5.36 2.11 -0.38
CA TYR A 260 -5.70 0.87 0.31
C TYR A 260 -7.12 0.38 -0.05
N THR A 261 -7.44 -0.91 -0.03
CA THR A 261 -6.52 -2.04 -0.09
C THR A 261 -6.62 -2.62 -1.50
N VAL A 262 -5.49 -2.89 -2.15
CA VAL A 262 -5.43 -3.28 -3.57
C VAL A 262 -4.97 -4.73 -3.67
N ASN A 263 -5.93 -5.68 -3.82
CA ASN A 263 -5.67 -7.11 -3.74
C ASN A 263 -5.76 -7.86 -5.08
N TYR A 264 -6.44 -7.27 -6.07
CA TYR A 264 -6.62 -7.90 -7.38
C TYR A 264 -5.57 -7.40 -8.37
N GLN A 265 -4.96 -8.31 -9.13
CA GLN A 265 -3.92 -7.99 -10.11
C GLN A 265 -4.33 -6.87 -11.07
N LEU A 266 -5.56 -6.93 -11.62
CA LEU A 266 -6.07 -5.88 -12.49
C LEU A 266 -6.09 -4.49 -11.83
N ASN A 267 -6.35 -4.43 -10.52
CA ASN A 267 -6.31 -3.18 -9.76
C ASN A 267 -4.88 -2.74 -9.44
N MET A 268 -3.95 -3.67 -9.24
CA MET A 268 -2.52 -3.39 -9.10
C MET A 268 -1.96 -2.77 -10.38
N ASP A 269 -2.26 -3.35 -11.55
CA ASP A 269 -1.90 -2.80 -12.86
C ASP A 269 -2.50 -1.40 -13.08
N ARG A 270 -3.78 -1.24 -12.72
CA ARG A 270 -4.46 0.06 -12.79
C ARG A 270 -3.81 1.11 -11.89
N ALA A 271 -3.47 0.75 -10.65
CA ALA A 271 -2.78 1.64 -9.72
C ALA A 271 -1.41 2.08 -10.27
N LEU A 272 -0.64 1.15 -10.85
CA LEU A 272 0.63 1.47 -11.54
C LEU A 272 0.43 2.39 -12.74
N THR A 273 -0.59 2.13 -13.57
CA THR A 273 -0.93 3.00 -14.71
C THR A 273 -1.26 4.42 -14.25
N TRP A 274 -1.93 4.58 -13.11
CA TRP A 274 -2.19 5.90 -12.51
C TRP A 274 -0.95 6.54 -11.89
N GLY A 275 0.14 5.78 -11.71
CA GLY A 275 1.41 6.25 -11.19
C GLY A 275 1.41 6.48 -9.68
N VAL A 276 0.69 5.67 -8.91
CA VAL A 276 0.71 5.74 -7.44
C VAL A 276 2.12 5.49 -6.88
N ASP A 277 2.42 6.04 -5.71
CA ASP A 277 3.74 5.92 -5.08
C ASP A 277 3.92 4.60 -4.30
N GLY A 278 2.87 3.84 -4.09
CA GLY A 278 2.81 2.53 -3.45
C GLY A 278 1.36 2.10 -3.28
N ILE A 279 1.13 0.87 -2.86
CA ILE A 279 -0.20 0.35 -2.50
C ILE A 279 -0.14 -0.48 -1.23
N PHE A 280 -1.22 -0.45 -0.45
CA PHE A 280 -1.48 -1.45 0.58
C PHE A 280 -2.12 -2.68 -0.04
N THR A 281 -1.59 -3.85 0.27
CA THR A 281 -2.10 -5.13 -0.24
C THR A 281 -1.95 -6.26 0.78
N ASP A 282 -2.91 -7.18 0.80
CA ASP A 282 -2.86 -8.42 1.58
C ASP A 282 -1.94 -9.47 0.89
N TYR A 283 -1.52 -9.20 -0.36
CA TYR A 283 -0.76 -10.10 -1.22
C TYR A 283 0.51 -9.42 -1.75
N PRO A 284 1.54 -9.17 -0.90
CA PRO A 284 2.74 -8.42 -1.28
C PRO A 284 3.54 -9.05 -2.42
N ASP A 285 3.62 -10.37 -2.48
CA ASP A 285 4.26 -11.15 -3.55
C ASP A 285 3.63 -10.86 -4.93
N ARG A 286 2.29 -10.80 -5.00
CA ARG A 286 1.56 -10.50 -6.24
C ARG A 286 1.90 -9.12 -6.78
N PHE A 287 1.95 -8.12 -5.91
CA PHE A 287 2.30 -6.78 -6.37
C PHE A 287 3.77 -6.68 -6.74
N ARG A 288 4.66 -7.37 -6.02
CA ARG A 288 6.08 -7.48 -6.39
C ARG A 288 6.26 -8.09 -7.79
N GLU A 289 5.49 -9.14 -8.11
CA GLU A 289 5.50 -9.77 -9.43
C GLU A 289 4.97 -8.80 -10.53
N VAL A 290 3.88 -8.09 -10.27
CA VAL A 290 3.35 -7.06 -11.19
C VAL A 290 4.40 -5.98 -11.46
N LEU A 291 5.12 -5.51 -10.44
CA LEU A 291 6.22 -4.54 -10.60
C LEU A 291 7.35 -5.10 -11.47
N ARG A 292 7.74 -6.36 -11.27
CA ARG A 292 8.78 -7.04 -12.04
C ARG A 292 8.39 -7.18 -13.51
N GLN A 293 7.16 -7.60 -13.79
CA GLN A 293 6.65 -7.75 -15.16
C GLN A 293 6.61 -6.42 -15.90
N ASN A 294 6.14 -5.35 -15.26
CA ASN A 294 6.12 -4.01 -15.84
C ASN A 294 7.54 -3.48 -16.11
N SER A 295 8.50 -3.73 -15.24
CA SER A 295 9.90 -3.33 -15.43
C SER A 295 10.54 -4.06 -16.62
N ASN A 296 10.27 -5.35 -16.78
CA ASN A 296 10.77 -6.16 -17.89
C ASN A 296 10.16 -5.74 -19.23
N PHE A 297 8.86 -5.47 -19.27
CA PHE A 297 8.16 -4.99 -20.47
C PHE A 297 8.75 -3.67 -20.96
N VAL A 298 9.00 -2.72 -20.06
CA VAL A 298 9.62 -1.44 -20.39
C VAL A 298 11.04 -1.62 -20.90
N TYR A 299 11.82 -2.48 -20.27
CA TYR A 299 13.18 -2.81 -20.74
C TYR A 299 13.15 -3.36 -22.16
N LEU A 300 12.28 -4.35 -22.44
CA LEU A 300 12.12 -4.93 -23.78
C LEU A 300 11.69 -3.88 -24.82
N LEU A 301 10.71 -3.03 -24.48
CA LEU A 301 10.22 -1.99 -25.38
C LEU A 301 11.33 -1.00 -25.75
N ARG A 302 12.14 -0.56 -24.78
CA ARG A 302 13.27 0.33 -24.98
C ARG A 302 14.32 -0.30 -25.89
N HIS A 303 14.69 -1.55 -25.66
CA HIS A 303 15.68 -2.26 -26.48
C HIS A 303 15.18 -2.51 -27.91
N THR A 304 13.89 -2.83 -28.08
CA THR A 304 13.30 -3.03 -29.41
C THR A 304 13.26 -1.72 -30.19
N LEU A 305 12.79 -0.62 -29.57
CA LEU A 305 12.78 0.71 -30.18
C LEU A 305 14.19 1.22 -30.52
N ALA A 306 15.17 1.05 -29.64
CA ALA A 306 16.55 1.44 -29.87
C ALA A 306 17.18 0.67 -31.05
N ARG A 307 16.89 -0.64 -31.18
CA ARG A 307 17.34 -1.44 -32.34
C ARG A 307 16.69 -0.97 -33.63
N TRP A 308 15.40 -0.65 -33.59
CA TRP A 308 14.68 -0.19 -34.79
C TRP A 308 15.10 1.21 -35.23
N LEU A 309 15.46 2.11 -34.31
CA LEU A 309 15.94 3.46 -34.63
C LEU A 309 17.40 3.48 -35.13
N ASN A 310 18.17 2.43 -34.87
CA ASN A 310 19.58 2.30 -35.29
C ASN A 310 19.79 1.36 -36.51
N SER A 311 18.68 0.79 -37.04
CA SER A 311 18.64 0.01 -38.29
C SER A 311 18.13 0.86 -39.45
#